data_87ea9b7bfc8306cca173349cf1e219c3
#
_entry.id   87ea9b7bfc8306cca173349cf1e219c3
#
_cell.length_a   1.000
_cell.length_b   1.000
_cell.length_c   1.000
_cell.angle_alpha   90.00
_cell.angle_beta   90.00
_cell.angle_gamma   90.00
#
_symmetry.space_group_name_H-M   'P 1'
#
loop_
_entity.id
_entity.type
_entity.pdbx_description
1 polymer ?
#
loop_
_entity_poly.entity_id
_entity_poly.type
_entity_poly.pdbx_seq_one_letter_code
_entity_poly.pdbx_strand_id
1 'polypeptide(L)'
;MVLAVDLGQSGARFKSSDSEYVSKRAKHAHESTLEVLNDLFAEAQEHFGSGFQSDVVALSVTGVYGDVGEPKPYGQLAAKYCGATSVAIMDDGLAGFFGALGNSDGVALSIGSGTVAIAGRRGSYSHTDGLGHIFGDLGGGFWLGKAALERVLATQEGRDDATLLSDFFESEIKTYESLKSHTDAKAQLLCINAAKTLLEAAEAKNTDAITIRDKGAEYFAVSCP
;
A
#
# COMPACT_ATOMS: atom_id res chain seq x y z
N MET A 1 0.80 -26.86 10.54
CA MET A 1 0.05 -25.57 10.63
C MET A 1 0.76 -24.53 9.75
N VAL A 2 0.00 -23.60 9.12
CA VAL A 2 0.55 -22.53 8.29
C VAL A 2 0.32 -21.18 9.01
N LEU A 3 1.36 -20.37 9.11
CA LEU A 3 1.29 -18.98 9.55
C LEU A 3 1.49 -18.07 8.32
N ALA A 4 0.50 -17.27 8.00
CA ALA A 4 0.62 -16.21 7.01
C ALA A 4 1.03 -14.90 7.71
N VAL A 5 2.01 -14.23 7.13
CA VAL A 5 2.49 -12.91 7.60
C VAL A 5 2.45 -11.95 6.43
N ASP A 6 1.73 -10.85 6.60
CA ASP A 6 1.68 -9.76 5.64
C ASP A 6 2.34 -8.52 6.24
N LEU A 7 3.39 -8.03 5.60
CA LEU A 7 4.17 -6.86 6.00
C LEU A 7 4.03 -5.76 4.96
N GLY A 8 3.24 -4.75 5.30
CA GLY A 8 2.96 -3.59 4.46
C GLY A 8 3.60 -2.29 4.95
N GLN A 9 3.36 -1.22 4.22
CA GLN A 9 3.78 0.16 4.58
C GLN A 9 2.89 0.80 5.65
N SER A 10 1.78 0.17 6.03
CA SER A 10 0.83 0.68 7.04
C SER A 10 0.74 -0.20 8.29
N GLY A 11 1.45 -1.31 8.34
CA GLY A 11 1.46 -2.26 9.46
C GLY A 11 1.73 -3.67 9.02
N ALA A 12 1.60 -4.61 9.95
CA ALA A 12 1.77 -6.03 9.67
C ALA A 12 0.63 -6.86 10.28
N ARG A 13 0.35 -8.00 9.64
CA ARG A 13 -0.67 -8.95 10.08
C ARG A 13 -0.09 -10.35 10.11
N PHE A 14 -0.34 -11.06 11.20
CA PHE A 14 -0.03 -12.47 11.39
C PHE A 14 -1.33 -13.24 11.50
N LYS A 15 -1.52 -14.28 10.70
CA LYS A 15 -2.74 -15.08 10.69
C LYS A 15 -2.44 -16.56 10.59
N SER A 16 -3.00 -17.32 11.53
CA SER A 16 -3.09 -18.78 11.47
C SER A 16 -4.54 -19.22 11.22
N SER A 17 -4.82 -20.54 11.26
CA SER A 17 -6.20 -21.04 11.18
C SER A 17 -7.11 -20.50 12.29
N ASP A 18 -6.55 -20.30 13.48
CA ASP A 18 -7.34 -20.12 14.71
C ASP A 18 -7.12 -18.75 15.39
N SER A 19 -6.14 -17.97 14.91
CA SER A 19 -5.78 -16.71 15.57
C SER A 19 -5.16 -15.70 14.61
N GLU A 20 -5.29 -14.42 14.99
CA GLU A 20 -4.78 -13.29 14.22
C GLU A 20 -4.14 -12.28 15.17
N TYR A 21 -3.02 -11.68 14.74
CA TYR A 21 -2.37 -10.56 15.40
C TYR A 21 -2.11 -9.45 14.39
N VAL A 22 -2.40 -8.22 14.76
CA VAL A 22 -2.17 -7.03 13.93
C VAL A 22 -1.24 -6.08 14.66
N SER A 23 -0.11 -5.77 14.05
CA SER A 23 0.84 -4.76 14.51
C SER A 23 0.72 -3.48 13.69
N LYS A 24 0.87 -2.33 14.36
CA LYS A 24 1.01 -1.04 13.69
C LYS A 24 2.44 -0.78 13.17
N ARG A 25 3.38 -1.67 13.49
CA ARG A 25 4.76 -1.62 12.99
C ARG A 25 4.74 -1.86 11.49
N ALA A 26 5.01 -0.82 10.73
CA ALA A 26 5.09 -0.84 9.27
C ALA A 26 6.56 -0.97 8.82
N LYS A 27 6.77 -1.31 7.55
CA LYS A 27 8.08 -1.26 6.91
C LYS A 27 8.22 0.02 6.10
N HIS A 28 9.21 0.84 6.40
CA HIS A 28 9.57 1.99 5.60
C HIS A 28 10.66 1.66 4.57
N ALA A 29 10.74 2.46 3.49
CA ALA A 29 11.60 2.18 2.35
C ALA A 29 13.09 2.00 2.70
N HIS A 30 13.59 2.71 3.71
CA HIS A 30 14.98 2.68 4.15
C HIS A 30 15.31 1.58 5.16
N GLU A 31 14.32 0.82 5.63
CA GLU A 31 14.49 -0.21 6.65
C GLU A 31 14.80 -1.57 6.03
N SER A 32 15.63 -2.35 6.72
CA SER A 32 15.86 -3.75 6.39
C SER A 32 14.60 -4.58 6.65
N THR A 33 14.14 -5.30 5.64
CA THR A 33 12.99 -6.21 5.78
C THR A 33 13.20 -7.26 6.89
N LEU A 34 14.41 -7.79 7.00
CA LEU A 34 14.74 -8.79 8.01
C LEU A 34 14.73 -8.23 9.43
N GLU A 35 15.22 -7.00 9.63
CA GLU A 35 15.20 -6.35 10.95
C GLU A 35 13.76 -6.07 11.38
N VAL A 36 12.94 -5.51 10.49
CA VAL A 36 11.53 -5.26 10.78
C VAL A 36 10.78 -6.56 11.08
N LEU A 37 11.01 -7.61 10.30
CA LEU A 37 10.40 -8.92 10.57
C LEU A 37 10.88 -9.52 11.88
N ASN A 38 12.16 -9.35 12.27
CA ASN A 38 12.66 -9.85 13.55
C ASN A 38 11.91 -9.21 14.73
N ASP A 39 11.70 -7.89 14.68
CA ASP A 39 10.92 -7.16 15.71
C ASP A 39 9.46 -7.64 15.74
N LEU A 40 8.84 -7.76 14.58
CA LEU A 40 7.45 -8.21 14.44
C LEU A 40 7.23 -9.65 14.91
N PHE A 41 8.16 -10.56 14.61
CA PHE A 41 8.09 -11.93 15.12
C PHE A 41 8.25 -12.00 16.63
N ALA A 42 9.06 -11.11 17.24
CA ALA A 42 9.18 -11.00 18.69
C ALA A 42 7.86 -10.51 19.32
N GLU A 43 7.25 -9.45 18.76
CA GLU A 43 5.92 -8.96 19.18
C GLU A 43 4.84 -10.06 19.06
N ALA A 44 4.83 -10.77 17.93
CA ALA A 44 3.87 -11.85 17.70
C ALA A 44 4.07 -13.02 18.68
N GLN A 45 5.31 -13.36 19.01
CA GLN A 45 5.62 -14.39 20.00
C GLN A 45 5.12 -14.00 21.40
N GLU A 46 5.24 -12.73 21.78
CA GLU A 46 4.68 -12.23 23.05
C GLU A 46 3.13 -12.32 23.05
N HIS A 47 2.50 -11.98 21.92
CA HIS A 47 1.05 -12.01 21.77
C HIS A 47 0.49 -13.45 21.80
N PHE A 48 1.04 -14.36 21.02
CA PHE A 48 0.56 -15.74 20.89
C PHE A 48 1.05 -16.67 22.01
N GLY A 49 2.13 -16.29 22.71
CA GLY A 49 2.74 -17.09 23.77
C GLY A 49 3.20 -18.46 23.29
N SER A 50 2.99 -19.51 24.09
CA SER A 50 3.38 -20.88 23.78
C SER A 50 2.66 -21.49 22.56
N GLY A 51 1.59 -20.86 22.08
CA GLY A 51 0.87 -21.24 20.86
C GLY A 51 1.50 -20.76 19.57
N PHE A 52 2.57 -19.97 19.62
CA PHE A 52 3.24 -19.45 18.43
C PHE A 52 4.16 -20.52 17.80
N GLN A 53 3.53 -21.54 17.23
CA GLN A 53 4.19 -22.65 16.54
C GLN A 53 3.60 -22.82 15.15
N SER A 54 4.44 -23.09 14.15
CA SER A 54 4.00 -23.30 12.78
C SER A 54 5.02 -24.15 12.01
N ASP A 55 4.56 -25.07 11.18
CA ASP A 55 5.45 -25.87 10.33
C ASP A 55 5.91 -25.06 9.11
N VAL A 56 5.03 -24.19 8.59
CA VAL A 56 5.27 -23.38 7.40
C VAL A 56 4.93 -21.93 7.68
N VAL A 57 5.80 -21.01 7.28
CA VAL A 57 5.53 -19.58 7.28
C VAL A 57 5.46 -19.06 5.86
N ALA A 58 4.37 -18.38 5.52
CA ALA A 58 4.20 -17.67 4.26
C ALA A 58 4.33 -16.16 4.51
N LEU A 59 5.32 -15.53 3.90
CA LEU A 59 5.64 -14.11 4.04
C LEU A 59 5.24 -13.33 2.79
N SER A 60 4.35 -12.37 2.94
CA SER A 60 4.05 -11.30 1.99
C SER A 60 4.81 -10.06 2.45
N VAL A 61 5.69 -9.49 1.63
CA VAL A 61 6.55 -8.39 2.07
C VAL A 61 6.57 -7.26 1.04
N THR A 62 6.34 -6.03 1.52
CA THR A 62 6.40 -4.84 0.70
C THR A 62 7.84 -4.41 0.39
N GLY A 63 8.02 -3.73 -0.75
CA GLY A 63 9.27 -3.05 -1.13
C GLY A 63 10.40 -4.00 -1.54
N VAL A 64 10.08 -5.19 -2.02
CA VAL A 64 11.04 -6.15 -2.58
C VAL A 64 11.00 -6.19 -4.11
N TYR A 65 9.98 -5.62 -4.73
CA TYR A 65 9.85 -5.45 -6.19
C TYR A 65 10.09 -6.76 -6.98
N GLY A 66 9.59 -7.88 -6.47
CA GLY A 66 9.76 -9.20 -7.06
C GLY A 66 11.09 -9.89 -6.75
N ASP A 67 12.08 -9.18 -6.17
CA ASP A 67 13.34 -9.76 -5.73
C ASP A 67 13.40 -9.81 -4.19
N VAL A 68 13.12 -10.98 -3.65
CA VAL A 68 13.16 -11.23 -2.19
C VAL A 68 14.57 -11.51 -1.67
N GLY A 69 15.57 -11.58 -2.55
CA GLY A 69 16.95 -11.90 -2.21
C GLY A 69 17.12 -13.34 -1.70
N GLU A 70 18.11 -13.54 -0.82
CA GLU A 70 18.40 -14.83 -0.21
C GLU A 70 17.28 -15.28 0.75
N PRO A 71 16.60 -16.41 0.51
CA PRO A 71 15.49 -16.86 1.38
C PRO A 71 15.94 -17.45 2.73
N LYS A 72 17.20 -17.89 2.83
CA LYS A 72 17.74 -18.56 4.03
C LYS A 72 17.62 -17.75 5.32
N PRO A 73 17.90 -16.43 5.37
CA PRO A 73 17.72 -15.64 6.59
C PRO A 73 16.27 -15.60 7.08
N TYR A 74 15.31 -15.56 6.16
CA TYR A 74 13.87 -15.58 6.51
C TYR A 74 13.46 -16.93 7.11
N GLY A 75 14.01 -18.05 6.55
CA GLY A 75 13.80 -19.37 7.12
C GLY A 75 14.38 -19.51 8.52
N GLN A 76 15.57 -18.95 8.77
CA GLN A 76 16.18 -18.93 10.10
C GLN A 76 15.36 -18.14 11.10
N LEU A 77 14.79 -17.00 10.67
CA LEU A 77 13.92 -16.17 11.48
C LEU A 77 12.63 -16.93 11.88
N ALA A 78 11.95 -17.54 10.90
CA ALA A 78 10.76 -18.33 11.12
C ALA A 78 11.03 -19.53 12.04
N ALA A 79 12.14 -20.24 11.86
CA ALA A 79 12.55 -21.34 12.73
C ALA A 79 12.81 -20.88 14.17
N LYS A 80 13.50 -19.73 14.33
CA LYS A 80 13.82 -19.15 15.65
C LYS A 80 12.59 -18.84 16.48
N TYR A 81 11.56 -18.23 15.88
CA TYR A 81 10.42 -17.70 16.63
C TYR A 81 9.24 -18.66 16.71
N CYS A 82 8.96 -19.42 15.67
CA CYS A 82 7.78 -20.31 15.63
C CYS A 82 8.09 -21.76 15.23
N GLY A 83 9.38 -22.16 15.23
CA GLY A 83 9.78 -23.55 14.96
C GLY A 83 9.55 -24.00 13.54
N ALA A 84 9.34 -23.11 12.59
CA ALA A 84 9.02 -23.44 11.22
C ALA A 84 10.18 -24.18 10.53
N THR A 85 9.82 -25.21 9.75
CA THR A 85 10.75 -25.99 8.94
C THR A 85 10.79 -25.53 7.48
N SER A 86 9.80 -24.70 7.07
CA SER A 86 9.69 -24.20 5.71
C SER A 86 9.21 -22.75 5.69
N VAL A 87 9.74 -21.96 4.76
CA VAL A 87 9.30 -20.59 4.51
C VAL A 87 9.03 -20.39 3.03
N ALA A 88 7.91 -19.75 2.72
CA ALA A 88 7.63 -19.17 1.41
C ALA A 88 7.64 -17.65 1.55
N ILE A 89 8.29 -16.95 0.64
CA ILE A 89 8.35 -15.49 0.65
C ILE A 89 8.04 -14.95 -0.74
N MET A 90 7.25 -13.89 -0.80
CA MET A 90 6.90 -13.21 -2.04
C MET A 90 6.64 -11.73 -1.81
N ASP A 91 6.65 -10.98 -2.89
CA ASP A 91 6.22 -9.60 -2.96
C ASP A 91 4.73 -9.47 -2.60
N ASP A 92 4.34 -8.37 -1.91
CA ASP A 92 2.96 -8.14 -1.45
C ASP A 92 1.97 -7.99 -2.62
N GLY A 93 2.39 -7.40 -3.74
CA GLY A 93 1.58 -7.34 -4.95
C GLY A 93 1.27 -8.73 -5.51
N LEU A 94 2.30 -9.60 -5.58
CA LEU A 94 2.14 -10.99 -6.03
C LEU A 94 1.30 -11.81 -5.05
N ALA A 95 1.49 -11.61 -3.74
CA ALA A 95 0.64 -12.23 -2.73
C ALA A 95 -0.84 -11.81 -2.88
N GLY A 96 -1.09 -10.53 -3.16
CA GLY A 96 -2.41 -10.00 -3.48
C GLY A 96 -3.02 -10.65 -4.72
N PHE A 97 -2.23 -10.84 -5.80
CA PHE A 97 -2.66 -11.56 -6.99
C PHE A 97 -3.12 -12.99 -6.66
N PHE A 98 -2.30 -13.76 -5.94
CA PHE A 98 -2.66 -15.13 -5.55
C PHE A 98 -3.87 -15.17 -4.61
N GLY A 99 -3.99 -14.20 -3.72
CA GLY A 99 -5.15 -14.07 -2.83
C GLY A 99 -6.45 -13.82 -3.60
N ALA A 100 -6.40 -13.05 -4.69
CA ALA A 100 -7.57 -12.70 -5.50
C ALA A 100 -7.92 -13.76 -6.56
N LEU A 101 -6.91 -14.30 -7.23
CA LEU A 101 -7.09 -15.12 -8.46
C LEU A 101 -6.57 -16.55 -8.31
N GLY A 102 -5.85 -16.88 -7.24
CA GLY A 102 -5.19 -18.19 -7.10
C GLY A 102 -4.20 -18.41 -8.23
N ASN A 103 -4.30 -19.58 -8.88
CA ASN A 103 -3.46 -19.93 -10.04
C ASN A 103 -4.12 -19.58 -11.40
N SER A 104 -5.19 -18.78 -11.40
CA SER A 104 -5.88 -18.41 -12.63
C SER A 104 -5.13 -17.31 -13.38
N ASP A 105 -5.19 -17.34 -14.71
CA ASP A 105 -4.73 -16.24 -15.55
C ASP A 105 -5.61 -14.99 -15.29
N GLY A 106 -5.00 -13.81 -15.25
CA GLY A 106 -5.74 -12.56 -15.05
C GLY A 106 -4.86 -11.42 -14.61
N VAL A 107 -5.50 -10.33 -14.19
CA VAL A 107 -4.87 -9.12 -13.65
C VAL A 107 -5.46 -8.82 -12.28
N ALA A 108 -4.61 -8.63 -11.28
CA ALA A 108 -4.96 -8.07 -10.00
C ALA A 108 -4.44 -6.63 -9.92
N LEU A 109 -5.35 -5.68 -9.71
CA LEU A 109 -5.04 -4.27 -9.51
C LEU A 109 -5.28 -3.91 -8.05
N SER A 110 -4.24 -3.51 -7.34
CA SER A 110 -4.31 -2.99 -5.98
C SER A 110 -4.26 -1.47 -6.02
N ILE A 111 -5.30 -0.82 -5.49
CA ILE A 111 -5.41 0.64 -5.42
C ILE A 111 -5.57 1.01 -3.95
N GLY A 112 -4.59 1.75 -3.43
CA GLY A 112 -4.58 2.28 -2.07
C GLY A 112 -4.02 3.70 -2.08
N SER A 113 -3.09 3.99 -1.17
CA SER A 113 -2.30 5.25 -1.25
C SER A 113 -1.47 5.33 -2.54
N GLY A 114 -0.95 4.20 -3.00
CA GLY A 114 -0.34 4.00 -4.32
C GLY A 114 -1.14 3.00 -5.15
N THR A 115 -0.55 2.53 -6.25
CA THR A 115 -1.14 1.56 -7.16
C THR A 115 -0.12 0.53 -7.63
N VAL A 116 -0.55 -0.71 -7.79
CA VAL A 116 0.24 -1.77 -8.41
C VAL A 116 -0.68 -2.71 -9.18
N ALA A 117 -0.27 -3.11 -10.38
CA ALA A 117 -0.94 -4.13 -11.16
C ALA A 117 -0.03 -5.35 -11.34
N ILE A 118 -0.55 -6.53 -11.04
CA ILE A 118 0.10 -7.81 -11.31
C ILE A 118 -0.71 -8.54 -12.36
N ALA A 119 -0.12 -8.84 -13.49
CA ALA A 119 -0.70 -9.70 -14.50
C ALA A 119 -0.05 -11.09 -14.44
N GLY A 120 -0.88 -12.12 -14.40
CA GLY A 120 -0.44 -13.52 -14.41
C GLY A 120 -1.00 -14.25 -15.63
N ARG A 121 -0.13 -14.97 -16.33
CA ARG A 121 -0.50 -15.82 -17.47
C ARG A 121 0.39 -17.05 -17.52
N ARG A 122 -0.23 -18.25 -17.43
CA ARG A 122 0.45 -19.55 -17.55
C ARG A 122 1.69 -19.68 -16.64
N GLY A 123 1.60 -19.19 -15.41
CA GLY A 123 2.68 -19.24 -14.43
C GLY A 123 3.78 -18.19 -14.63
N SER A 124 3.65 -17.28 -15.58
CA SER A 124 4.48 -16.11 -15.72
C SER A 124 3.75 -14.89 -15.15
N TYR A 125 4.47 -14.02 -14.45
CA TYR A 125 3.91 -12.85 -13.80
C TYR A 125 4.66 -11.60 -14.23
N SER A 126 3.94 -10.51 -14.44
CA SER A 126 4.49 -9.19 -14.69
C SER A 126 3.97 -8.21 -13.67
N HIS A 127 4.83 -7.30 -13.25
CA HIS A 127 4.56 -6.24 -12.30
C HIS A 127 4.56 -4.91 -13.06
N THR A 128 3.53 -4.10 -12.85
CA THR A 128 3.40 -2.78 -13.47
C THR A 128 3.03 -1.77 -12.39
N ASP A 129 3.67 -0.60 -12.42
CA ASP A 129 3.56 0.47 -11.43
C ASP A 129 4.10 0.05 -10.03
N GLY A 130 3.64 0.66 -8.94
CA GLY A 130 4.22 0.44 -7.59
C GLY A 130 5.59 1.09 -7.44
N LEU A 131 5.91 2.09 -8.26
CA LEU A 131 7.21 2.78 -8.30
C LEU A 131 7.33 3.90 -7.25
N GLY A 132 6.34 4.01 -6.38
CA GLY A 132 6.24 5.06 -5.37
C GLY A 132 5.72 6.39 -5.93
N HIS A 133 5.27 7.25 -5.03
CA HIS A 133 4.53 8.48 -5.35
C HIS A 133 5.32 9.55 -6.14
N ILE A 134 6.64 9.40 -6.29
CA ILE A 134 7.47 10.33 -7.08
C ILE A 134 7.49 9.94 -8.55
N PHE A 135 7.60 8.65 -8.87
CA PHE A 135 7.81 8.14 -10.23
C PHE A 135 6.67 7.28 -10.77
N GLY A 136 5.72 6.90 -9.92
CA GLY A 136 4.60 6.03 -10.25
C GLY A 136 3.40 6.29 -9.35
N ASP A 137 2.68 5.23 -9.03
CA ASP A 137 1.47 5.25 -8.22
C ASP A 137 0.37 6.15 -8.82
N LEU A 138 0.36 6.28 -10.15
CA LEU A 138 -0.55 7.16 -10.87
C LEU A 138 -2.00 6.70 -10.70
N GLY A 139 -2.87 7.63 -10.32
CA GLY A 139 -4.26 7.34 -10.02
C GLY A 139 -4.50 6.79 -8.61
N GLY A 140 -3.45 6.47 -7.84
CA GLY A 140 -3.56 6.11 -6.42
C GLY A 140 -4.00 7.28 -5.54
N GLY A 141 -4.29 6.97 -4.26
CA GLY A 141 -4.80 7.96 -3.33
C GLY A 141 -3.90 9.18 -3.16
N PHE A 142 -2.57 8.98 -3.10
CA PHE A 142 -1.64 10.10 -3.04
C PHE A 142 -1.76 11.00 -4.28
N TRP A 143 -1.76 10.38 -5.48
CA TRP A 143 -1.84 11.12 -6.74
C TRP A 143 -3.16 11.90 -6.86
N LEU A 144 -4.28 11.26 -6.57
CA LEU A 144 -5.61 11.87 -6.62
C LEU A 144 -5.72 13.09 -5.69
N GLY A 145 -5.33 12.91 -4.43
CA GLY A 145 -5.42 13.98 -3.45
C GLY A 145 -4.42 15.11 -3.71
N LYS A 146 -3.19 14.78 -4.17
CA LYS A 146 -2.22 15.78 -4.59
C LYS A 146 -2.74 16.63 -5.75
N ALA A 147 -3.29 15.98 -6.80
CA ALA A 147 -3.84 16.69 -7.95
C ALA A 147 -5.00 17.61 -7.56
N ALA A 148 -5.87 17.17 -6.64
CA ALA A 148 -6.95 18.00 -6.13
C ALA A 148 -6.43 19.20 -5.32
N LEU A 149 -5.51 18.98 -4.38
CA LEU A 149 -4.93 20.05 -3.56
C LEU A 149 -4.17 21.07 -4.41
N GLU A 150 -3.38 20.64 -5.39
CA GLU A 150 -2.67 21.53 -6.31
C GLU A 150 -3.64 22.45 -7.05
N ARG A 151 -4.78 21.93 -7.49
CA ARG A 151 -5.81 22.71 -8.19
C ARG A 151 -6.53 23.68 -7.24
N VAL A 152 -6.92 23.22 -6.06
CA VAL A 152 -7.57 24.05 -5.04
C VAL A 152 -6.66 25.20 -4.59
N LEU A 153 -5.39 24.93 -4.30
CA LEU A 153 -4.41 25.95 -3.93
C LEU A 153 -4.15 26.95 -5.08
N ALA A 154 -4.07 26.45 -6.32
CA ALA A 154 -3.95 27.32 -7.50
C ALA A 154 -5.17 28.26 -7.63
N THR A 155 -6.38 27.79 -7.31
CA THR A 155 -7.59 28.61 -7.29
C THR A 155 -7.52 29.72 -6.23
N GLN A 156 -7.03 29.40 -5.02
CA GLN A 156 -6.83 30.42 -3.97
C GLN A 156 -5.83 31.51 -4.36
N GLU A 157 -4.83 31.13 -5.15
CA GLU A 157 -3.82 32.08 -5.68
C GLU A 157 -4.28 32.80 -6.97
N GLY A 158 -5.49 32.55 -7.46
CA GLY A 158 -6.03 33.13 -8.69
C GLY A 158 -5.38 32.58 -9.99
N ARG A 159 -4.76 31.39 -9.91
CA ARG A 159 -4.14 30.70 -11.07
C ARG A 159 -5.04 29.66 -11.70
N ASP A 160 -6.18 29.32 -11.09
CA ASP A 160 -7.21 28.37 -11.55
C ASP A 160 -8.60 28.91 -11.18
N ASP A 161 -9.65 28.35 -11.71
CA ASP A 161 -11.05 28.76 -11.49
C ASP A 161 -11.93 27.67 -10.82
N ALA A 162 -11.32 26.64 -10.23
CA ALA A 162 -12.00 25.52 -9.60
C ALA A 162 -12.66 25.89 -8.25
N THR A 163 -13.42 26.97 -8.19
CA THR A 163 -14.03 27.51 -6.94
C THR A 163 -14.98 26.51 -6.30
N LEU A 164 -15.82 25.81 -7.08
CA LEU A 164 -16.77 24.82 -6.57
C LEU A 164 -16.05 23.57 -5.99
N LEU A 165 -14.87 23.22 -6.46
CA LEU A 165 -14.05 22.17 -5.86
C LEU A 165 -13.48 22.63 -4.52
N SER A 166 -13.06 23.89 -4.44
CA SER A 166 -12.45 24.47 -3.22
C SER A 166 -13.39 24.39 -2.02
N ASP A 167 -14.69 24.47 -2.22
CA ASP A 167 -15.70 24.40 -1.15
C ASP A 167 -15.67 23.05 -0.40
N PHE A 168 -15.22 21.97 -1.04
CA PHE A 168 -15.08 20.67 -0.41
C PHE A 168 -13.78 20.54 0.44
N PHE A 169 -12.78 21.38 0.20
CA PHE A 169 -11.40 21.21 0.72
C PHE A 169 -11.04 22.15 1.87
N GLU A 170 -12.01 22.79 2.53
CA GLU A 170 -11.73 23.77 3.61
C GLU A 170 -10.88 23.18 4.75
N SER A 171 -11.12 21.92 5.12
CA SER A 171 -10.37 21.22 6.17
C SER A 171 -8.93 20.92 5.77
N GLU A 172 -8.73 20.47 4.54
CA GLU A 172 -7.42 20.14 3.98
C GLU A 172 -6.57 21.40 3.79
N ILE A 173 -7.19 22.52 3.37
CA ILE A 173 -6.51 23.81 3.26
C ILE A 173 -6.02 24.29 4.63
N LYS A 174 -6.87 24.27 5.67
CA LYS A 174 -6.48 24.62 7.03
C LYS A 174 -5.32 23.75 7.54
N THR A 175 -5.35 22.45 7.21
CA THR A 175 -4.28 21.53 7.55
C THR A 175 -2.99 21.89 6.82
N TYR A 176 -3.06 22.14 5.49
CA TYR A 176 -1.93 22.57 4.67
C TYR A 176 -1.27 23.85 5.23
N GLU A 177 -2.05 24.87 5.58
CA GLU A 177 -1.57 26.12 6.15
C GLU A 177 -0.83 25.94 7.49
N SER A 178 -1.19 24.89 8.24
CA SER A 178 -0.57 24.55 9.51
C SER A 178 0.77 23.80 9.38
N LEU A 179 1.09 23.27 8.18
CA LEU A 179 2.30 22.49 7.96
C LEU A 179 3.54 23.39 7.96
N LYS A 180 4.58 22.96 8.70
CA LYS A 180 5.89 23.63 8.70
C LYS A 180 6.75 23.25 7.50
N SER A 181 6.49 22.08 6.90
CA SER A 181 7.17 21.52 5.73
C SER A 181 6.15 20.81 4.85
N HIS A 182 6.18 21.06 3.54
CA HIS A 182 5.29 20.46 2.56
C HIS A 182 5.89 19.20 1.90
N THR A 183 7.04 18.74 2.38
CA THR A 183 7.76 17.56 1.83
C THR A 183 7.88 16.41 2.81
N ASP A 184 7.34 16.55 4.00
CA ASP A 184 7.40 15.55 5.06
C ASP A 184 6.25 14.52 4.98
N ALA A 185 6.29 13.53 5.88
CA ALA A 185 5.26 12.50 5.97
C ALA A 185 3.84 13.06 6.26
N LYS A 186 3.74 14.24 6.88
CA LYS A 186 2.44 14.89 7.15
C LYS A 186 1.83 15.44 5.88
N ALA A 187 2.64 16.06 5.00
CA ALA A 187 2.18 16.53 3.70
C ALA A 187 1.76 15.35 2.81
N GLN A 188 2.51 14.25 2.86
CA GLN A 188 2.13 13.01 2.17
C GLN A 188 0.79 12.47 2.68
N LEU A 189 0.59 12.40 3.99
CA LEU A 189 -0.66 11.95 4.60
C LEU A 189 -1.83 12.89 4.26
N LEU A 190 -1.60 14.19 4.22
CA LEU A 190 -2.62 15.15 3.78
C LEU A 190 -3.09 14.85 2.35
N CYS A 191 -2.16 14.61 1.42
CA CYS A 191 -2.51 14.23 0.06
C CYS A 191 -3.33 12.93 0.02
N ILE A 192 -2.93 11.89 0.76
CA ILE A 192 -3.68 10.62 0.81
C ILE A 192 -5.11 10.84 1.33
N ASN A 193 -5.27 11.62 2.39
CA ASN A 193 -6.59 11.90 2.97
C ASN A 193 -7.46 12.75 2.03
N ALA A 194 -6.87 13.71 1.33
CA ALA A 194 -7.55 14.56 0.35
C ALA A 194 -8.16 13.77 -0.82
N ALA A 195 -7.68 12.57 -1.10
CA ALA A 195 -8.29 11.70 -2.11
C ALA A 195 -9.73 11.31 -1.75
N LYS A 196 -10.03 11.09 -0.47
CA LYS A 196 -11.41 10.80 -0.03
C LYS A 196 -12.32 11.98 -0.33
N THR A 197 -11.91 13.19 0.06
CA THR A 197 -12.65 14.44 -0.21
C THR A 197 -12.87 14.65 -1.70
N LEU A 198 -11.86 14.36 -2.55
CA LEU A 198 -12.00 14.41 -4.00
C LEU A 198 -13.07 13.43 -4.50
N LEU A 199 -13.08 12.19 -4.03
CA LEU A 199 -14.05 11.19 -4.46
C LEU A 199 -15.47 11.55 -4.00
N GLU A 200 -15.64 12.07 -2.78
CA GLU A 200 -16.91 12.60 -2.28
C GLU A 200 -17.42 13.78 -3.14
N ALA A 201 -16.54 14.71 -3.53
CA ALA A 201 -16.88 15.78 -4.45
C ALA A 201 -17.30 15.24 -5.84
N ALA A 202 -16.63 14.22 -6.36
CA ALA A 202 -16.99 13.57 -7.62
C ALA A 202 -18.37 12.87 -7.54
N GLU A 203 -18.68 12.22 -6.43
CA GLU A 203 -20.02 11.67 -6.17
C GLU A 203 -21.09 12.76 -6.11
N ALA A 204 -20.78 13.92 -5.55
CA ALA A 204 -21.62 15.12 -5.54
C ALA A 204 -21.70 15.82 -6.92
N LYS A 205 -21.16 15.21 -7.99
CA LYS A 205 -21.20 15.70 -9.36
C LYS A 205 -20.37 16.97 -9.62
N ASN A 206 -19.37 17.25 -8.79
CA ASN A 206 -18.41 18.30 -9.08
C ASN A 206 -17.59 17.91 -10.32
N THR A 207 -17.59 18.75 -11.35
CA THR A 207 -16.99 18.47 -12.66
C THR A 207 -15.48 18.39 -12.61
N ASP A 208 -14.84 19.20 -11.77
CA ASP A 208 -13.38 19.22 -11.58
C ASP A 208 -12.93 17.93 -10.90
N ALA A 209 -13.64 17.51 -9.85
CA ALA A 209 -13.39 16.27 -9.15
C ALA A 209 -13.58 15.05 -10.06
N ILE A 210 -14.62 15.03 -10.89
CA ILE A 210 -14.86 13.99 -11.89
C ILE A 210 -13.69 13.93 -12.87
N THR A 211 -13.21 15.07 -13.37
CA THR A 211 -12.10 15.14 -14.31
C THR A 211 -10.83 14.54 -13.73
N ILE A 212 -10.50 14.86 -12.47
CA ILE A 212 -9.29 14.33 -11.81
C ILE A 212 -9.46 12.82 -11.57
N ARG A 213 -10.62 12.37 -11.07
CA ARG A 213 -10.93 10.94 -10.86
C ARG A 213 -10.79 10.14 -12.15
N ASP A 214 -11.41 10.62 -13.22
CA ASP A 214 -11.43 9.92 -14.52
C ASP A 214 -10.03 9.87 -15.14
N LYS A 215 -9.23 10.92 -14.95
CA LYS A 215 -7.81 10.89 -15.33
C LYS A 215 -7.02 9.83 -14.56
N GLY A 216 -7.29 9.65 -13.28
CA GLY A 216 -6.72 8.55 -12.49
C GLY A 216 -7.11 7.18 -13.05
N ALA A 217 -8.38 7.02 -13.45
CA ALA A 217 -8.86 5.78 -14.04
C ALA A 217 -8.21 5.47 -15.41
N GLU A 218 -7.91 6.49 -16.23
CA GLU A 218 -7.17 6.31 -17.48
C GLU A 218 -5.78 5.70 -17.28
N TYR A 219 -5.07 6.08 -16.21
CA TYR A 219 -3.77 5.48 -15.89
C TYR A 219 -3.89 3.98 -15.60
N PHE A 220 -4.93 3.56 -14.89
CA PHE A 220 -5.16 2.12 -14.64
C PHE A 220 -5.41 1.34 -15.92
N ALA A 221 -6.14 1.91 -16.89
CA ALA A 221 -6.39 1.26 -18.16
C ALA A 221 -5.11 1.01 -18.97
N VAL A 222 -4.09 1.86 -18.80
CA VAL A 222 -2.77 1.69 -19.43
C VAL A 222 -1.89 0.72 -18.65
N SER A 223 -2.00 0.69 -17.32
CA SER A 223 -1.22 -0.20 -16.45
C SER A 223 -1.68 -1.66 -16.50
N CYS A 224 -2.91 -1.90 -16.99
CA CYS A 224 -3.48 -3.25 -17.12
C CYS A 224 -3.48 -3.66 -18.62
N PRO A 225 -2.43 -4.31 -19.11
CA PRO A 225 -2.29 -4.73 -20.49
C PRO A 225 -3.25 -5.88 -20.86
#